data_ce6fc53558a502db741339d441466b20
#
_entry.id   ce6fc53558a502db741339d441466b20
#
_cell.length_a   1.000
_cell.length_b   1.000
_cell.length_c   1.000
_cell.angle_alpha   90.00
_cell.angle_beta   90.00
_cell.angle_gamma   90.00
#
_symmetry.space_group_name_H-M   'P 1'
#
loop_
_entity.id
_entity.type
_entity.pdbx_description
1 polymer ?
#
loop_
_entity_poly.entity_id
_entity_poly.type
_entity_poly.pdbx_seq_one_letter_code
_entity_poly.pdbx_strand_id
1 'polypeptide(L)'
;TRLNIGKIKLTNAELVKALFLSQGSASNMTTEKQEEIALQWDNIERELQNDTLWYFLSNYTKKEYQTRIDLILDLIAQKDSENREEYYTFFHFDGLRKKESLDNIWRTIQRTFLNLKDWFENHELYHKIGYLIASECVSLQEIYKTSLDKTKNQFITELDNAIKKSINISNNYADLSYEKDADRKDLYRLLLLFNIESVRQNGEQTQWFPFDKFKLQESGKITWSLEHIHAQQSEGLRTEASWREWLRLHLSSIKSLYGEEALTAEIQTLLDRPKFERM
;
A
#
# COMPACT_ATOMS: atom_id res chain seq x y z
N THR A 1 -28.49 -11.99 41.80
CA THR A 1 -28.43 -11.29 40.48
C THR A 1 -26.98 -11.15 40.11
N ARG A 2 -26.43 -12.06 39.31
CA ARG A 2 -25.11 -11.92 38.72
C ARG A 2 -25.22 -10.87 37.61
N LEU A 3 -24.73 -9.67 37.85
CA LEU A 3 -24.49 -8.67 36.83
C LEU A 3 -23.50 -9.26 35.82
N ASN A 4 -23.89 -9.24 34.56
CA ASN A 4 -23.07 -9.66 33.40
C ASN A 4 -21.89 -8.68 33.28
N ILE A 5 -20.83 -8.90 34.04
CA ILE A 5 -19.58 -8.15 33.99
C ILE A 5 -18.82 -8.72 32.80
N GLY A 6 -19.03 -8.13 31.60
CA GLY A 6 -18.35 -8.57 30.38
C GLY A 6 -19.21 -8.50 29.13
N LYS A 7 -19.97 -7.41 28.95
CA LYS A 7 -20.54 -7.14 27.63
C LYS A 7 -19.38 -6.84 26.67
N ILE A 8 -19.10 -7.76 25.77
CA ILE A 8 -18.25 -7.46 24.62
C ILE A 8 -18.97 -6.33 23.86
N LYS A 9 -18.30 -5.20 23.70
CA LYS A 9 -18.83 -4.07 22.94
C LYS A 9 -18.95 -4.50 21.48
N LEU A 10 -20.09 -4.19 20.86
CA LEU A 10 -20.30 -4.41 19.43
C LEU A 10 -19.43 -3.44 18.62
N THR A 11 -18.89 -3.93 17.53
CA THR A 11 -18.13 -3.13 16.55
C THR A 11 -19.08 -2.24 15.73
N ASN A 12 -18.53 -1.22 15.04
CA ASN A 12 -19.33 -0.43 14.09
C ASN A 12 -19.95 -1.34 13.02
N ALA A 13 -19.19 -2.30 12.50
CA ALA A 13 -19.68 -3.25 11.50
C ALA A 13 -20.88 -4.08 11.99
N GLU A 14 -20.80 -4.62 13.22
CA GLU A 14 -21.91 -5.38 13.81
C GLU A 14 -23.15 -4.52 14.02
N LEU A 15 -22.97 -3.27 14.46
CA LEU A 15 -24.08 -2.32 14.64
C LEU A 15 -24.71 -1.93 13.29
N VAL A 16 -23.88 -1.67 12.27
CA VAL A 16 -24.36 -1.37 10.91
C VAL A 16 -25.05 -2.59 10.30
N LYS A 17 -24.50 -3.81 10.45
CA LYS A 17 -25.14 -5.06 10.01
C LYS A 17 -26.53 -5.22 10.66
N ALA A 18 -26.65 -4.91 11.95
CA ALA A 18 -27.92 -4.96 12.67
C ALA A 18 -28.97 -4.01 12.11
N LEU A 19 -28.60 -2.86 11.51
CA LEU A 19 -29.58 -1.96 10.85
C LEU A 19 -30.29 -2.64 9.68
N PHE A 20 -29.59 -3.50 8.94
CA PHE A 20 -30.16 -4.22 7.80
C PHE A 20 -30.96 -5.44 8.22
N LEU A 21 -30.58 -6.11 9.31
CA LEU A 21 -31.13 -7.39 9.73
C LEU A 21 -32.19 -7.25 10.82
N SER A 22 -32.41 -6.04 11.38
CA SER A 22 -33.41 -5.82 12.42
C SER A 22 -34.82 -6.04 11.90
N GLN A 23 -35.62 -6.87 12.60
CA GLN A 23 -37.03 -7.06 12.34
C GLN A 23 -37.83 -5.90 12.99
N GLY A 24 -38.67 -5.22 12.21
CA GLY A 24 -39.56 -4.17 12.73
C GLY A 24 -40.11 -3.24 11.66
N SER A 25 -41.10 -2.47 11.99
CA SER A 25 -41.80 -1.49 11.09
C SER A 25 -40.89 -0.38 10.54
N ALA A 26 -39.64 -0.33 10.99
CA ALA A 26 -38.62 0.63 10.52
C ALA A 26 -37.82 0.14 9.29
N SER A 27 -37.84 -1.15 8.99
CA SER A 27 -37.23 -1.70 7.79
C SER A 27 -38.33 -2.10 6.80
N ASN A 28 -38.50 -1.35 5.71
CA ASN A 28 -39.34 -1.75 4.58
C ASN A 28 -38.73 -2.89 3.76
N MET A 29 -37.89 -3.74 4.37
CA MET A 29 -37.21 -4.85 3.71
C MET A 29 -37.96 -6.15 3.96
N THR A 30 -38.06 -6.98 2.91
CA THR A 30 -38.57 -8.35 3.05
C THR A 30 -37.53 -9.26 3.70
N THR A 31 -38.00 -10.37 4.30
CA THR A 31 -37.10 -11.35 4.92
C THR A 31 -36.11 -11.91 3.92
N GLU A 32 -36.53 -12.19 2.68
CA GLU A 32 -35.67 -12.70 1.61
C GLU A 32 -34.56 -11.70 1.28
N LYS A 33 -34.86 -10.39 1.29
CA LYS A 33 -33.85 -9.36 1.05
C LYS A 33 -32.88 -9.22 2.20
N GLN A 34 -33.32 -9.40 3.43
CA GLN A 34 -32.42 -9.43 4.60
C GLN A 34 -31.48 -10.63 4.56
N GLU A 35 -31.96 -11.80 4.17
CA GLU A 35 -31.14 -13.01 3.99
C GLU A 35 -30.13 -12.82 2.86
N GLU A 36 -30.56 -12.25 1.73
CA GLU A 36 -29.64 -11.90 0.62
C GLU A 36 -28.51 -10.99 1.10
N ILE A 37 -28.85 -9.91 1.81
CA ILE A 37 -27.87 -8.97 2.35
C ILE A 37 -26.91 -9.67 3.33
N ALA A 38 -27.42 -10.53 4.20
CA ALA A 38 -26.59 -11.26 5.14
C ALA A 38 -25.55 -12.13 4.43
N LEU A 39 -25.97 -12.88 3.40
CA LEU A 39 -25.07 -13.71 2.60
C LEU A 39 -24.03 -12.88 1.84
N GLN A 40 -24.44 -11.76 1.26
CA GLN A 40 -23.54 -10.85 0.54
C GLN A 40 -22.55 -10.17 1.50
N TRP A 41 -22.98 -9.80 2.70
CA TRP A 41 -22.10 -9.27 3.75
C TRP A 41 -21.03 -10.28 4.13
N ASP A 42 -21.41 -11.51 4.42
CA ASP A 42 -20.49 -12.58 4.79
C ASP A 42 -19.49 -12.88 3.65
N ASN A 43 -19.91 -12.74 2.38
CA ASN A 43 -19.02 -12.85 1.23
C ASN A 43 -17.99 -11.73 1.20
N ILE A 44 -18.39 -10.48 1.42
CA ILE A 44 -17.47 -9.33 1.49
C ILE A 44 -16.45 -9.53 2.62
N GLU A 45 -16.93 -9.91 3.82
CA GLU A 45 -16.06 -10.17 4.95
C GLU A 45 -15.03 -11.27 4.63
N ARG A 46 -15.46 -12.34 3.98
CA ARG A 46 -14.58 -13.45 3.60
C ARG A 46 -13.54 -13.03 2.55
N GLU A 47 -13.93 -12.27 1.54
CA GLU A 47 -13.00 -11.77 0.53
C GLU A 47 -11.96 -10.82 1.15
N LEU A 48 -12.35 -9.98 2.08
CA LEU A 48 -11.45 -9.09 2.81
C LEU A 48 -10.48 -9.85 3.75
N GLN A 49 -10.72 -11.14 4.07
CA GLN A 49 -9.75 -11.96 4.79
C GLN A 49 -8.55 -12.33 3.92
N ASN A 50 -8.62 -12.15 2.60
CA ASN A 50 -7.46 -12.30 1.73
C ASN A 50 -6.40 -11.24 2.08
N ASP A 51 -5.26 -11.70 2.60
CA ASP A 51 -4.18 -10.79 3.02
C ASP A 51 -3.59 -10.02 1.85
N THR A 52 -3.57 -10.56 0.63
CA THR A 52 -3.10 -9.85 -0.57
C THR A 52 -3.97 -8.63 -0.86
N LEU A 53 -5.30 -8.79 -0.82
CA LEU A 53 -6.24 -7.69 -0.97
C LEU A 53 -6.14 -6.70 0.20
N TRP A 54 -6.06 -7.21 1.43
CA TRP A 54 -6.00 -6.37 2.62
C TRP A 54 -4.78 -5.46 2.63
N TYR A 55 -3.59 -6.00 2.40
CA TYR A 55 -2.36 -5.21 2.39
C TYR A 55 -2.19 -4.35 1.13
N PHE A 56 -2.92 -4.63 0.08
CA PHE A 56 -3.07 -3.67 -1.02
C PHE A 56 -3.82 -2.42 -0.57
N LEU A 57 -4.92 -2.57 0.15
CA LEU A 57 -5.80 -1.47 0.57
C LEU A 57 -5.31 -0.71 1.81
N SER A 58 -4.50 -1.32 2.65
CA SER A 58 -4.21 -0.81 3.99
C SER A 58 -2.76 -1.02 4.40
N ASN A 59 -2.22 -0.07 5.17
CA ASN A 59 -0.97 -0.24 5.91
C ASN A 59 -1.21 -0.71 7.36
N TYR A 60 -2.47 -0.87 7.74
CA TYR A 60 -2.85 -1.21 9.11
C TYR A 60 -2.53 -2.65 9.46
N THR A 61 -2.03 -2.87 10.67
CA THR A 61 -1.89 -4.18 11.26
C THR A 61 -3.26 -4.72 11.69
N LYS A 62 -3.37 -6.05 11.90
CA LYS A 62 -4.62 -6.70 12.34
C LYS A 62 -5.23 -6.10 13.63
N LYS A 63 -4.48 -5.26 14.37
CA LYS A 63 -4.91 -4.67 15.64
C LYS A 63 -5.76 -3.39 15.49
N GLU A 64 -5.76 -2.73 14.35
CA GLU A 64 -6.41 -1.43 14.18
C GLU A 64 -7.90 -1.56 13.79
N TYR A 65 -8.26 -2.63 13.07
CA TYR A 65 -9.65 -2.95 12.76
C TYR A 65 -10.06 -4.24 13.46
N GLN A 66 -11.16 -4.20 14.19
CA GLN A 66 -11.74 -5.42 14.79
C GLN A 66 -12.32 -6.33 13.69
N THR A 67 -12.91 -5.73 12.67
CA THR A 67 -13.36 -6.40 11.45
C THR A 67 -12.84 -5.66 10.22
N ARG A 68 -12.44 -6.39 9.17
CA ARG A 68 -11.87 -5.74 7.96
C ARG A 68 -12.91 -4.97 7.14
N ILE A 69 -14.19 -5.29 7.29
CA ILE A 69 -15.29 -4.56 6.62
C ILE A 69 -15.43 -3.14 7.18
N ASP A 70 -15.01 -2.86 8.42
CA ASP A 70 -14.98 -1.52 8.98
C ASP A 70 -14.23 -0.52 8.09
N LEU A 71 -13.19 -0.97 7.36
CA LEU A 71 -12.48 -0.14 6.39
C LEU A 71 -13.43 0.43 5.31
N ILE A 72 -14.31 -0.41 4.74
CA ILE A 72 -15.27 0.00 3.72
C ILE A 72 -16.30 0.96 4.31
N LEU A 73 -16.78 0.66 5.49
CA LEU A 73 -17.77 1.49 6.18
C LEU A 73 -17.17 2.86 6.53
N ASP A 74 -15.92 2.91 7.00
CA ASP A 74 -15.21 4.16 7.30
C ASP A 74 -14.95 5.00 6.03
N LEU A 75 -14.66 4.36 4.88
CA LEU A 75 -14.54 5.06 3.59
C LEU A 75 -15.86 5.75 3.21
N ILE A 76 -16.99 5.05 3.33
CA ILE A 76 -18.33 5.61 3.02
C ILE A 76 -18.69 6.72 4.00
N ALA A 77 -18.44 6.50 5.29
CA ALA A 77 -18.69 7.48 6.34
C ALA A 77 -17.72 8.68 6.27
N GLN A 78 -16.69 8.63 5.42
CA GLN A 78 -15.64 9.63 5.33
C GLN A 78 -14.99 9.93 6.70
N LYS A 79 -14.81 8.89 7.49
CA LYS A 79 -14.21 9.01 8.82
C LYS A 79 -12.75 9.47 8.71
N ASP A 80 -12.45 10.60 9.33
CA ASP A 80 -11.09 11.10 9.41
C ASP A 80 -10.23 10.19 10.31
N SER A 81 -8.96 9.99 9.96
CA SER A 81 -8.00 9.22 10.76
C SER A 81 -7.79 9.79 12.18
N GLU A 82 -8.01 11.08 12.36
CA GLU A 82 -7.92 11.75 13.67
C GLU A 82 -9.21 11.64 14.49
N ASN A 83 -10.31 11.19 13.87
CA ASN A 83 -11.59 11.06 14.57
C ASN A 83 -11.56 9.89 15.57
N ARG A 84 -11.65 10.22 16.86
CA ARG A 84 -11.63 9.28 17.98
C ARG A 84 -13.01 8.84 18.47
N GLU A 85 -14.08 9.28 17.84
CA GLU A 85 -15.43 8.87 18.21
C GLU A 85 -15.65 7.38 17.91
N GLU A 86 -15.91 6.59 18.98
CA GLU A 86 -15.96 5.12 18.91
C GLU A 86 -17.02 4.61 17.92
N TYR A 87 -18.20 5.26 17.88
CA TYR A 87 -19.33 4.84 17.05
C TYR A 87 -19.64 5.82 15.92
N TYR A 88 -18.69 6.63 15.49
CA TYR A 88 -18.85 7.61 14.41
C TYR A 88 -19.47 6.99 13.15
N THR A 89 -18.91 5.89 12.70
CA THR A 89 -19.33 5.19 11.48
C THR A 89 -20.74 4.64 11.62
N PHE A 90 -21.08 4.03 12.75
CA PHE A 90 -22.46 3.61 13.02
C PHE A 90 -23.45 4.78 13.00
N PHE A 91 -23.16 5.89 13.67
CA PHE A 91 -24.05 7.05 13.68
C PHE A 91 -24.20 7.69 12.30
N HIS A 92 -23.17 7.64 11.47
CA HIS A 92 -23.28 8.05 10.07
C HIS A 92 -24.35 7.22 9.34
N PHE A 93 -24.28 5.88 9.42
CA PHE A 93 -25.24 4.98 8.77
C PHE A 93 -26.65 5.08 9.38
N ASP A 94 -26.77 5.26 10.71
CA ASP A 94 -28.05 5.51 11.37
C ASP A 94 -28.69 6.83 10.90
N GLY A 95 -27.86 7.84 10.64
CA GLY A 95 -28.29 9.10 10.02
C GLY A 95 -28.74 8.93 8.57
N LEU A 96 -28.01 8.13 7.78
CA LEU A 96 -28.34 7.85 6.37
C LEU A 96 -29.68 7.14 6.23
N ARG A 97 -29.99 6.13 7.05
CA ARG A 97 -31.28 5.39 6.97
C ARG A 97 -32.51 6.26 7.21
N LYS A 98 -32.36 7.45 7.79
CA LYS A 98 -33.42 8.42 7.96
C LYS A 98 -33.70 9.24 6.68
N LYS A 99 -32.77 9.20 5.73
CA LYS A 99 -32.81 9.99 4.48
C LYS A 99 -32.96 9.11 3.26
N GLU A 100 -32.44 7.90 3.32
CA GLU A 100 -32.31 6.96 2.20
C GLU A 100 -32.88 5.58 2.59
N SER A 101 -33.29 4.80 1.59
CA SER A 101 -33.67 3.40 1.82
C SER A 101 -32.45 2.55 2.18
N LEU A 102 -32.66 1.54 3.03
CA LEU A 102 -31.61 0.58 3.37
C LEU A 102 -31.07 -0.14 2.13
N ASP A 103 -31.90 -0.39 1.11
CA ASP A 103 -31.43 -0.99 -0.16
C ASP A 103 -30.43 -0.08 -0.89
N ASN A 104 -30.64 1.23 -0.93
CA ASN A 104 -29.68 2.17 -1.51
C ASN A 104 -28.37 2.23 -0.72
N ILE A 105 -28.46 2.24 0.60
CA ILE A 105 -27.28 2.21 1.47
C ILE A 105 -26.50 0.91 1.23
N TRP A 106 -27.19 -0.24 1.14
CA TRP A 106 -26.55 -1.51 0.85
C TRP A 106 -25.86 -1.51 -0.52
N ARG A 107 -26.52 -1.00 -1.55
CA ARG A 107 -25.92 -0.85 -2.89
C ARG A 107 -24.66 0.01 -2.87
N THR A 108 -24.62 1.04 -2.02
CA THR A 108 -23.42 1.87 -1.84
C THR A 108 -22.29 1.07 -1.23
N ILE A 109 -22.55 0.25 -0.21
CA ILE A 109 -21.55 -0.64 0.40
C ILE A 109 -21.00 -1.63 -0.64
N GLN A 110 -21.88 -2.30 -1.38
CA GLN A 110 -21.49 -3.24 -2.44
C GLN A 110 -20.66 -2.57 -3.52
N ARG A 111 -21.11 -1.40 -4.01
CA ARG A 111 -20.39 -0.66 -5.07
C ARG A 111 -19.00 -0.24 -4.60
N THR A 112 -18.88 0.22 -3.35
CA THR A 112 -17.57 0.58 -2.78
C THR A 112 -16.63 -0.63 -2.76
N PHE A 113 -17.11 -1.77 -2.27
CA PHE A 113 -16.32 -3.00 -2.27
C PHE A 113 -15.91 -3.44 -3.69
N LEU A 114 -16.85 -3.43 -4.64
CA LEU A 114 -16.56 -3.81 -6.04
C LEU A 114 -15.55 -2.85 -6.70
N ASN A 115 -15.60 -1.55 -6.40
CA ASN A 115 -14.61 -0.60 -6.89
C ASN A 115 -13.21 -0.92 -6.34
N LEU A 116 -13.10 -1.21 -5.04
CA LEU A 116 -11.82 -1.59 -4.44
C LEU A 116 -11.28 -2.90 -5.02
N LYS A 117 -12.17 -3.84 -5.31
CA LYS A 117 -11.84 -5.11 -5.96
C LYS A 117 -11.39 -4.91 -7.41
N ASP A 118 -12.07 -4.06 -8.18
CA ASP A 118 -11.65 -3.70 -9.54
C ASP A 118 -10.25 -3.07 -9.55
N TRP A 119 -9.93 -2.20 -8.59
CA TRP A 119 -8.58 -1.65 -8.45
C TRP A 119 -7.54 -2.73 -8.16
N PHE A 120 -7.89 -3.69 -7.31
CA PHE A 120 -7.02 -4.81 -6.96
C PHE A 120 -6.78 -5.75 -8.16
N GLU A 121 -7.82 -6.02 -8.96
CA GLU A 121 -7.75 -6.92 -10.12
C GLU A 121 -7.19 -6.24 -11.39
N ASN A 122 -7.12 -4.92 -11.42
CA ASN A 122 -6.56 -4.17 -12.53
C ASN A 122 -5.06 -3.94 -12.34
N HIS A 123 -4.24 -4.54 -13.17
CA HIS A 123 -2.78 -4.51 -13.05
C HIS A 123 -2.18 -3.10 -12.91
N GLU A 124 -2.65 -2.13 -13.72
CA GLU A 124 -2.16 -0.75 -13.66
C GLU A 124 -2.59 -0.04 -12.38
N LEU A 125 -3.87 -0.13 -12.02
CA LEU A 125 -4.41 0.50 -10.80
C LEU A 125 -3.80 -0.11 -9.55
N TYR A 126 -3.62 -1.43 -9.52
CA TYR A 126 -2.98 -2.13 -8.41
C TYR A 126 -1.61 -1.56 -8.08
N HIS A 127 -0.72 -1.42 -9.06
CA HIS A 127 0.63 -0.93 -8.81
C HIS A 127 0.65 0.55 -8.42
N LYS A 128 -0.15 1.40 -9.11
CA LYS A 128 -0.22 2.84 -8.81
C LYS A 128 -0.82 3.13 -7.43
N ILE A 129 -1.98 2.54 -7.13
CA ILE A 129 -2.67 2.73 -5.85
C ILE A 129 -1.85 2.09 -4.71
N GLY A 130 -1.37 0.87 -4.93
CA GLY A 130 -0.55 0.17 -3.94
C GLY A 130 0.71 0.94 -3.56
N TYR A 131 1.39 1.58 -4.54
CA TYR A 131 2.50 2.48 -4.28
C TYR A 131 2.10 3.68 -3.41
N LEU A 132 1.04 4.40 -3.79
CA LEU A 132 0.61 5.61 -3.08
C LEU A 132 0.25 5.32 -1.62
N ILE A 133 -0.40 4.18 -1.37
CA ILE A 133 -0.74 3.73 -0.01
C ILE A 133 0.53 3.28 0.73
N ALA A 134 1.37 2.44 0.12
CA ALA A 134 2.56 1.88 0.75
C ALA A 134 3.62 2.94 1.09
N SER A 135 3.72 3.98 0.26
CA SER A 135 4.63 5.13 0.48
C SER A 135 4.07 6.17 1.46
N GLU A 136 2.84 5.97 1.95
CA GLU A 136 2.12 6.92 2.82
C GLU A 136 2.00 8.33 2.22
N CYS A 137 1.96 8.41 0.87
CA CYS A 137 1.85 9.70 0.19
C CYS A 137 0.40 10.16 0.08
N VAL A 138 -0.52 9.22 -0.11
CA VAL A 138 -1.95 9.48 -0.23
C VAL A 138 -2.71 8.39 0.52
N SER A 139 -3.69 8.77 1.31
CA SER A 139 -4.55 7.81 2.02
C SER A 139 -5.54 7.12 1.08
N LEU A 140 -5.98 5.90 1.42
CA LEU A 140 -7.04 5.22 0.68
C LEU A 140 -8.31 6.06 0.59
N GLN A 141 -8.63 6.82 1.64
CA GLN A 141 -9.76 7.75 1.68
C GLN A 141 -9.68 8.83 0.60
N GLU A 142 -8.50 9.45 0.43
CA GLU A 142 -8.29 10.48 -0.60
C GLU A 142 -8.34 9.89 -2.01
N ILE A 143 -7.75 8.69 -2.20
CA ILE A 143 -7.81 7.97 -3.48
C ILE A 143 -9.26 7.64 -3.82
N TYR A 144 -10.03 7.11 -2.85
CA TYR A 144 -11.44 6.80 -3.05
C TYR A 144 -12.26 8.06 -3.42
N LYS A 145 -12.11 9.16 -2.67
CA LYS A 145 -12.76 10.44 -3.01
C LYS A 145 -12.42 10.90 -4.42
N THR A 146 -11.15 10.81 -4.81
CA THR A 146 -10.70 11.22 -6.14
C THR A 146 -11.33 10.40 -7.25
N SER A 147 -11.69 9.14 -6.98
CA SER A 147 -12.28 8.25 -7.98
C SER A 147 -13.78 8.48 -8.25
N LEU A 148 -14.53 9.07 -7.30
CA LEU A 148 -16.00 9.07 -7.31
C LEU A 148 -16.62 9.74 -8.56
N ASP A 149 -16.02 10.84 -9.05
CA ASP A 149 -16.59 11.66 -10.12
C ASP A 149 -15.71 11.67 -11.38
N LYS A 150 -14.87 10.64 -11.56
CA LYS A 150 -13.90 10.57 -12.66
C LYS A 150 -14.11 9.33 -13.54
N THR A 151 -13.85 9.51 -14.82
CA THR A 151 -13.67 8.36 -15.71
C THR A 151 -12.38 7.63 -15.36
N LYS A 152 -12.25 6.37 -15.76
CA LYS A 152 -11.03 5.56 -15.52
C LYS A 152 -9.76 6.28 -15.97
N ASN A 153 -9.76 6.89 -17.16
CA ASN A 153 -8.58 7.59 -17.69
C ASN A 153 -8.24 8.84 -16.88
N GLN A 154 -9.25 9.62 -16.46
CA GLN A 154 -9.04 10.77 -15.59
C GLN A 154 -8.49 10.33 -14.22
N PHE A 155 -9.01 9.25 -13.66
CA PHE A 155 -8.54 8.71 -12.39
C PHE A 155 -7.08 8.25 -12.50
N ILE A 156 -6.69 7.52 -13.56
CA ILE A 156 -5.31 7.12 -13.82
C ILE A 156 -4.40 8.37 -13.90
N THR A 157 -4.83 9.41 -14.60
CA THR A 157 -4.06 10.67 -14.68
C THR A 157 -3.83 11.32 -13.32
N GLU A 158 -4.85 11.31 -12.44
CA GLU A 158 -4.69 11.83 -11.07
C GLU A 158 -3.73 10.99 -10.23
N LEU A 159 -3.78 9.67 -10.37
CA LEU A 159 -2.81 8.79 -9.70
C LEU A 159 -1.39 9.07 -10.19
N ASP A 160 -1.18 9.25 -11.50
CA ASP A 160 0.13 9.61 -12.07
C ASP A 160 0.63 10.96 -11.56
N ASN A 161 -0.26 11.94 -11.44
CA ASN A 161 0.08 13.24 -10.86
C ASN A 161 0.47 13.13 -9.38
N ALA A 162 -0.25 12.32 -8.62
CA ALA A 162 0.06 12.04 -7.22
C ALA A 162 1.41 11.33 -7.07
N ILE A 163 1.71 10.34 -7.92
CA ILE A 163 3.00 9.65 -7.96
C ILE A 163 4.13 10.65 -8.29
N LYS A 164 3.97 11.44 -9.35
CA LYS A 164 4.96 12.47 -9.72
C LYS A 164 5.21 13.45 -8.57
N LYS A 165 4.15 13.88 -7.89
CA LYS A 165 4.27 14.77 -6.72
C LYS A 165 5.02 14.11 -5.58
N SER A 166 4.82 12.81 -5.34
CA SER A 166 5.44 12.07 -4.22
C SER A 166 6.95 11.95 -4.34
N ILE A 167 7.47 12.00 -5.57
CA ILE A 167 8.91 11.92 -5.90
C ILE A 167 9.49 13.25 -6.36
N ASN A 168 8.72 14.33 -6.38
CA ASN A 168 9.22 15.67 -6.74
C ASN A 168 9.96 16.26 -5.54
N ILE A 169 11.24 15.95 -5.44
CA ILE A 169 12.13 16.40 -4.38
C ILE A 169 12.76 17.75 -4.74
N SER A 170 13.06 18.55 -3.71
CA SER A 170 13.66 19.89 -3.90
C SER A 170 15.12 19.84 -4.33
N ASN A 171 15.80 18.72 -4.07
CA ASN A 171 17.22 18.50 -4.38
C ASN A 171 17.37 17.68 -5.66
N ASN A 172 18.57 17.72 -6.25
CA ASN A 172 18.92 16.78 -7.31
C ASN A 172 18.93 15.35 -6.76
N TYR A 173 18.35 14.41 -7.50
CA TYR A 173 18.34 12.99 -7.11
C TYR A 173 19.75 12.43 -6.85
N ALA A 174 20.75 12.93 -7.58
CA ALA A 174 22.17 12.53 -7.40
C ALA A 174 22.76 12.94 -6.05
N ASP A 175 22.17 13.94 -5.38
CA ASP A 175 22.68 14.49 -4.11
C ASP A 175 22.04 13.81 -2.88
N LEU A 176 21.10 12.89 -3.10
CA LEU A 176 20.44 12.14 -2.03
C LEU A 176 21.43 11.20 -1.34
N SER A 177 21.43 11.21 -0.02
CA SER A 177 22.34 10.38 0.78
C SER A 177 21.61 9.66 1.92
N TYR A 178 21.92 8.38 2.09
CA TYR A 178 21.46 7.57 3.22
C TYR A 178 21.95 8.08 4.59
N GLU A 179 23.04 8.84 4.61
CA GLU A 179 23.60 9.42 5.83
C GLU A 179 22.78 10.60 6.35
N LYS A 180 21.99 11.23 5.48
CA LYS A 180 21.15 12.36 5.83
C LYS A 180 19.74 11.87 6.18
N ASP A 181 19.34 12.06 7.44
CA ASP A 181 17.98 11.68 7.89
C ASP A 181 16.87 12.37 7.07
N ALA A 182 17.11 13.59 6.60
CA ALA A 182 16.18 14.33 5.76
C ALA A 182 15.89 13.65 4.42
N ASP A 183 16.88 12.96 3.85
CA ASP A 183 16.79 12.34 2.53
C ASP A 183 16.17 10.92 2.59
N ARG A 184 16.15 10.29 3.78
CA ARG A 184 15.72 8.90 3.95
C ARG A 184 14.31 8.63 3.42
N LYS A 185 13.39 9.55 3.67
CA LYS A 185 11.99 9.41 3.24
C LYS A 185 11.88 9.47 1.71
N ASP A 186 12.61 10.38 1.09
CA ASP A 186 12.61 10.55 -0.36
C ASP A 186 13.30 9.35 -1.06
N LEU A 187 14.43 8.90 -0.52
CA LEU A 187 15.11 7.68 -0.96
C LEU A 187 14.19 6.46 -0.88
N TYR A 188 13.52 6.28 0.27
CA TYR A 188 12.58 5.17 0.45
C TYR A 188 11.47 5.20 -0.61
N ARG A 189 10.86 6.35 -0.88
CA ARG A 189 9.80 6.50 -1.88
C ARG A 189 10.29 6.23 -3.29
N LEU A 190 11.45 6.75 -3.65
CA LEU A 190 12.07 6.52 -4.96
C LEU A 190 12.39 5.03 -5.18
N LEU A 191 13.03 4.38 -4.22
CA LEU A 191 13.40 2.98 -4.32
C LEU A 191 12.18 2.06 -4.31
N LEU A 192 11.16 2.39 -3.51
CA LEU A 192 9.89 1.67 -3.53
C LEU A 192 9.21 1.79 -4.89
N LEU A 193 9.14 3.00 -5.46
CA LEU A 193 8.57 3.22 -6.79
C LEU A 193 9.35 2.45 -7.86
N PHE A 194 10.68 2.51 -7.82
CA PHE A 194 11.54 1.79 -8.75
C PHE A 194 11.29 0.28 -8.70
N ASN A 195 11.20 -0.31 -7.51
CA ASN A 195 10.92 -1.73 -7.36
C ASN A 195 9.52 -2.11 -7.87
N ILE A 196 8.50 -1.31 -7.54
CA ILE A 196 7.13 -1.56 -8.00
C ILE A 196 7.03 -1.44 -9.52
N GLU A 197 7.61 -0.40 -10.12
CA GLU A 197 7.62 -0.21 -11.56
C GLU A 197 8.43 -1.28 -12.30
N SER A 198 9.55 -1.72 -11.73
CA SER A 198 10.34 -2.82 -12.27
C SER A 198 9.53 -4.11 -12.34
N VAL A 199 8.77 -4.43 -11.28
CA VAL A 199 7.86 -5.60 -11.28
C VAL A 199 6.73 -5.40 -12.29
N ARG A 200 6.10 -4.22 -12.31
CA ARG A 200 4.98 -3.90 -13.20
C ARG A 200 5.35 -4.01 -14.69
N GLN A 201 6.57 -3.60 -15.06
CA GLN A 201 7.04 -3.60 -16.44
C GLN A 201 7.66 -4.94 -16.86
N ASN A 202 7.94 -5.82 -15.91
CA ASN A 202 8.55 -7.11 -16.18
C ASN A 202 7.50 -8.15 -16.58
N GLY A 203 7.87 -9.15 -17.38
CA GLY A 203 7.04 -10.30 -17.70
C GLY A 203 5.74 -9.97 -18.44
N GLU A 204 5.74 -9.03 -19.39
CA GLU A 204 4.57 -8.66 -20.18
C GLU A 204 3.34 -8.29 -19.33
N GLN A 205 3.55 -7.59 -18.24
CA GLN A 205 2.51 -7.18 -17.29
C GLN A 205 1.82 -8.34 -16.55
N THR A 206 2.48 -9.47 -16.41
CA THR A 206 1.94 -10.64 -15.67
C THR A 206 2.35 -10.68 -14.21
N GLN A 207 3.33 -9.88 -13.80
CA GLN A 207 3.84 -9.86 -12.44
C GLN A 207 3.13 -8.79 -11.58
N TRP A 208 2.91 -9.13 -10.33
CA TRP A 208 2.26 -8.29 -9.33
C TRP A 208 3.21 -8.05 -8.17
N PHE A 209 3.37 -6.79 -7.77
CA PHE A 209 4.21 -6.47 -6.61
C PHE A 209 3.57 -7.03 -5.33
N PRO A 210 4.32 -7.77 -4.49
CA PRO A 210 3.76 -8.46 -3.34
C PRO A 210 3.58 -7.51 -2.14
N PHE A 211 2.55 -6.64 -2.17
CA PHE A 211 2.29 -5.69 -1.09
C PHE A 211 2.04 -6.36 0.27
N ASP A 212 1.47 -7.56 0.28
CA ASP A 212 1.31 -8.37 1.48
C ASP A 212 2.66 -8.70 2.12
N LYS A 213 3.63 -9.17 1.34
CA LYS A 213 4.98 -9.48 1.82
C LYS A 213 5.75 -8.23 2.23
N PHE A 214 5.57 -7.14 1.47
CA PHE A 214 6.21 -5.87 1.76
C PHE A 214 5.75 -5.26 3.09
N LYS A 215 4.44 -5.33 3.40
CA LYS A 215 3.83 -4.72 4.59
C LYS A 215 3.70 -5.66 5.78
N LEU A 216 3.80 -6.98 5.58
CA LEU A 216 3.71 -7.96 6.65
C LEU A 216 4.92 -7.80 7.60
N GLN A 217 4.63 -7.50 8.85
CA GLN A 217 5.62 -7.42 9.91
C GLN A 217 5.66 -8.75 10.66
N GLU A 218 6.72 -9.52 10.52
CA GLU A 218 7.00 -10.61 11.43
C GLU A 218 7.62 -10.04 12.72
N SER A 219 6.98 -10.27 13.85
CA SER A 219 7.47 -9.85 15.17
C SER A 219 7.68 -8.35 15.34
N GLY A 220 6.92 -7.50 14.64
CA GLY A 220 7.02 -6.03 14.76
C GLY A 220 8.23 -5.42 14.04
N LYS A 221 8.93 -6.17 13.20
CA LYS A 221 10.02 -5.68 12.35
C LYS A 221 9.58 -5.62 10.91
N ILE A 222 9.92 -4.52 10.22
CA ILE A 222 9.74 -4.41 8.78
C ILE A 222 10.64 -5.46 8.11
N THR A 223 10.03 -6.36 7.33
CA THR A 223 10.75 -7.43 6.63
C THR A 223 11.63 -6.88 5.51
N TRP A 224 11.22 -5.75 4.92
CA TRP A 224 11.94 -5.08 3.84
C TRP A 224 12.73 -3.89 4.41
N SER A 225 14.04 -3.91 4.16
CA SER A 225 14.96 -2.82 4.51
C SER A 225 15.63 -2.28 3.24
N LEU A 226 16.17 -1.06 3.34
CA LEU A 226 17.04 -0.53 2.31
C LEU A 226 18.36 -1.30 2.35
N GLU A 227 18.63 -2.04 1.27
CA GLU A 227 19.89 -2.77 1.11
C GLU A 227 20.87 -1.93 0.29
N HIS A 228 22.14 -1.95 0.70
CA HIS A 228 23.22 -1.38 -0.07
C HIS A 228 23.75 -2.44 -1.02
N ILE A 229 23.98 -2.07 -2.28
CA ILE A 229 24.63 -2.97 -3.27
C ILE A 229 26.01 -3.38 -2.78
N HIS A 230 26.66 -2.49 -2.02
CA HIS A 230 27.90 -2.78 -1.30
C HIS A 230 27.72 -2.53 0.19
N ALA A 231 28.19 -3.45 1.01
CA ALA A 231 28.23 -3.24 2.45
C ALA A 231 29.03 -1.96 2.76
N GLN A 232 28.46 -1.04 3.54
CA GLN A 232 29.13 0.19 3.99
C GLN A 232 30.42 -0.12 4.76
N GLN A 233 30.52 -1.32 5.34
CA GLN A 233 31.71 -1.87 5.96
C GLN A 233 32.08 -3.17 5.24
N SER A 234 32.71 -3.04 4.09
CA SER A 234 33.35 -4.20 3.45
C SER A 234 34.61 -4.55 4.22
N GLU A 235 34.46 -5.34 5.28
CA GLU A 235 35.61 -5.80 6.08
C GLU A 235 36.68 -6.53 5.24
N GLY A 236 36.31 -7.00 4.05
CA GLY A 236 37.20 -7.72 3.13
C GLY A 236 38.09 -6.87 2.23
N LEU A 237 37.79 -5.56 2.05
CA LEU A 237 38.58 -4.71 1.09
C LEU A 237 39.62 -3.83 1.80
N ARG A 238 40.40 -4.40 2.73
CA ARG A 238 41.39 -3.66 3.51
C ARG A 238 42.78 -3.63 2.85
N THR A 239 43.04 -4.52 1.92
CA THR A 239 44.34 -4.65 1.26
C THR A 239 44.25 -4.26 -0.20
N GLU A 240 45.40 -3.83 -0.78
CA GLU A 240 45.49 -3.55 -2.22
C GLU A 240 45.09 -4.79 -3.05
N ALA A 241 45.45 -5.97 -2.60
CA ALA A 241 45.15 -7.23 -3.28
C ALA A 241 43.63 -7.46 -3.34
N SER A 242 42.91 -7.24 -2.22
CA SER A 242 41.43 -7.38 -2.17
C SER A 242 40.72 -6.35 -3.05
N TRP A 243 41.23 -5.11 -3.12
CA TRP A 243 40.70 -4.10 -4.03
C TRP A 243 40.90 -4.45 -5.50
N ARG A 244 42.11 -4.96 -5.86
CA ARG A 244 42.41 -5.38 -7.23
C ARG A 244 41.51 -6.55 -7.66
N GLU A 245 41.32 -7.53 -6.78
CA GLU A 245 40.46 -8.67 -7.07
C GLU A 245 39.00 -8.22 -7.24
N TRP A 246 38.53 -7.36 -6.38
CA TRP A 246 37.18 -6.79 -6.46
C TRP A 246 36.94 -6.04 -7.79
N LEU A 247 37.87 -5.17 -8.18
CA LEU A 247 37.84 -4.45 -9.46
C LEU A 247 37.83 -5.41 -10.65
N ARG A 248 38.63 -6.49 -10.62
CA ARG A 248 38.67 -7.48 -11.70
C ARG A 248 37.34 -8.21 -11.85
N LEU A 249 36.73 -8.63 -10.75
CA LEU A 249 35.43 -9.30 -10.74
C LEU A 249 34.34 -8.43 -11.34
N HIS A 250 34.33 -7.13 -11.00
CA HIS A 250 33.29 -6.21 -11.47
C HIS A 250 33.54 -5.69 -12.89
N LEU A 251 34.80 -5.64 -13.35
CA LEU A 251 35.15 -5.17 -14.67
C LEU A 251 34.43 -5.93 -15.79
N SER A 252 34.27 -7.24 -15.64
CA SER A 252 33.55 -8.07 -16.62
C SER A 252 32.07 -7.69 -16.73
N SER A 253 31.42 -7.40 -15.59
CA SER A 253 30.04 -6.99 -15.56
C SER A 253 29.84 -5.57 -16.11
N ILE A 254 30.75 -4.63 -15.78
CA ILE A 254 30.71 -3.26 -16.28
C ILE A 254 30.92 -3.22 -17.79
N LYS A 255 31.80 -4.04 -18.34
CA LYS A 255 32.03 -4.17 -19.80
C LYS A 255 30.78 -4.59 -20.57
N SER A 256 29.80 -5.23 -19.92
CA SER A 256 28.55 -5.61 -20.54
C SER A 256 27.48 -4.50 -20.54
N LEU A 257 27.74 -3.38 -19.86
CA LEU A 257 26.81 -2.25 -19.77
C LEU A 257 27.05 -1.30 -20.94
N TYR A 258 25.99 -0.92 -21.62
CA TYR A 258 26.05 0.03 -22.72
C TYR A 258 26.36 1.45 -22.19
N GLY A 259 27.38 2.11 -22.79
CA GLY A 259 27.72 3.49 -22.45
C GLY A 259 28.77 3.64 -21.33
N GLU A 260 29.31 2.54 -20.79
CA GLU A 260 30.27 2.58 -19.67
C GLU A 260 31.73 2.34 -20.12
N GLU A 261 32.08 2.67 -21.39
CA GLU A 261 33.42 2.50 -21.93
C GLU A 261 34.46 3.35 -21.20
N ALA A 262 34.08 4.57 -20.79
CA ALA A 262 34.99 5.48 -20.06
C ALA A 262 35.34 4.91 -18.66
N LEU A 263 34.34 4.43 -17.91
CA LEU A 263 34.52 3.81 -16.61
C LEU A 263 35.37 2.51 -16.73
N THR A 264 35.08 1.72 -17.75
CA THR A 264 35.85 0.49 -18.04
C THR A 264 37.34 0.79 -18.27
N ALA A 265 37.67 1.84 -19.05
CA ALA A 265 39.01 2.27 -19.32
C ALA A 265 39.73 2.80 -18.06
N GLU A 266 39.01 3.54 -17.22
CA GLU A 266 39.53 4.05 -15.95
C GLU A 266 39.87 2.92 -14.97
N ILE A 267 38.96 1.95 -14.80
CA ILE A 267 39.21 0.77 -13.96
C ILE A 267 40.39 -0.04 -14.48
N GLN A 268 40.51 -0.23 -15.78
CA GLN A 268 41.66 -0.93 -16.37
C GLN A 268 42.95 -0.19 -16.09
N THR A 269 42.95 1.15 -16.24
CA THR A 269 44.13 1.99 -15.93
C THR A 269 44.52 1.87 -14.46
N LEU A 270 43.56 1.82 -13.54
CA LEU A 270 43.84 1.61 -12.11
C LEU A 270 44.44 0.23 -11.83
N LEU A 271 43.94 -0.80 -12.48
CA LEU A 271 44.48 -2.17 -12.34
C LEU A 271 45.90 -2.33 -12.86
N ASP A 272 46.28 -1.55 -13.85
CA ASP A 272 47.60 -1.60 -14.48
C ASP A 272 48.67 -0.78 -13.71
N ARG A 273 48.28 0.06 -12.74
CA ARG A 273 49.19 0.82 -11.90
C ARG A 273 50.00 -0.10 -10.97
N PRO A 274 51.31 0.12 -10.80
CA PRO A 274 52.14 -0.71 -9.92
C PRO A 274 51.84 -0.53 -8.44
N LYS A 275 51.31 0.64 -8.05
CA LYS A 275 50.80 0.92 -6.70
C LYS A 275 49.40 1.49 -6.79
N PHE A 276 48.51 1.00 -5.93
CA PHE A 276 47.15 1.41 -5.83
C PHE A 276 46.98 2.27 -4.56
N GLU A 277 46.87 3.58 -4.73
CA GLU A 277 46.57 4.48 -3.61
C GLU A 277 45.08 4.61 -3.44
N ARG A 278 44.60 4.46 -2.18
CA ARG A 278 43.22 4.70 -1.83
C ARG A 278 42.85 6.16 -2.14
N MET A 279 41.85 6.38 -2.96
CA MET A 279 41.17 7.68 -3.02
C MET A 279 40.34 7.90 -1.78
#